data_5c592f6e224b13ec5dec77208e620da7
#
_entry.id   5c592f6e224b13ec5dec77208e620da7
#
_cell.length_a   1.000
_cell.length_b   1.000
_cell.length_c   1.000
_cell.angle_alpha   90.00
_cell.angle_beta   90.00
_cell.angle_gamma   90.00
#
_symmetry.space_group_name_H-M   'P 1'
#
loop_
_entity.id
_entity.type
_entity.pdbx_description
1 polymer ?
#
loop_
_entity_poly.entity_id
_entity_poly.type
_entity_poly.pdbx_seq_one_letter_code
_entity_poly.pdbx_strand_id
1 'polypeptide(L)'
;MNTYLGDKVAIVTAKPQTTRNQISGILSEPSAQVIFVDTPGVHQLRGKMNRMLVQSAWQAMHGADLVLVVLDGDAYLRHPDILDRDLEPLLRAVAQETRPVAVALNKVDLFHDKSRILPLLQQLHEAWPNAEIFPVSALTGEGLPPLLNFIKARLPEAPAQFPEDQLSTVPLRFMAAEIIREKLFISLKQELPYYTAVGIEDWTEDAASGLTPIHAVIHAGRANHQGMALGPAGQQRNGIEHAAQIC
;
A
#
# COMPACT_ATOMS: atom_id res chain seq x y z
N MET A 1 1.25 -6.02 3.74
CA MET A 1 2.21 -6.64 2.80
C MET A 1 3.61 -6.64 3.38
N ASN A 2 4.33 -5.52 3.50
CA ASN A 2 5.71 -5.48 4.02
C ASN A 2 5.94 -6.29 5.30
N THR A 3 5.03 -6.20 6.27
CA THR A 3 5.12 -6.93 7.55
C THR A 3 5.08 -8.45 7.38
N TYR A 4 4.34 -8.97 6.41
CA TYR A 4 4.33 -10.40 6.09
C TYR A 4 5.60 -10.84 5.37
N LEU A 5 6.13 -9.99 4.50
CA LEU A 5 7.33 -10.31 3.72
C LEU A 5 8.62 -10.18 4.55
N GLY A 6 8.56 -9.45 5.68
CA GLY A 6 9.75 -9.11 6.46
C GLY A 6 10.67 -8.12 5.78
N ASP A 7 10.23 -7.56 4.64
CA ASP A 7 11.02 -6.68 3.78
C ASP A 7 10.17 -5.55 3.21
N LYS A 8 10.83 -4.48 2.73
CA LYS A 8 10.18 -3.30 2.20
C LYS A 8 9.97 -3.41 0.69
N VAL A 9 8.85 -3.96 0.29
CA VAL A 9 8.46 -4.10 -1.12
C VAL A 9 7.59 -2.92 -1.59
N ALA A 10 6.74 -2.38 -0.71
CA ALA A 10 5.91 -1.21 -1.01
C ALA A 10 6.26 -0.05 -0.09
N ILE A 11 6.20 1.17 -0.62
CA ILE A 11 6.45 2.39 0.15
C ILE A 11 5.32 2.67 1.14
N VAL A 12 5.67 3.24 2.29
CA VAL A 12 4.73 3.55 3.38
C VAL A 12 4.86 5.00 3.78
N THR A 13 3.76 5.74 3.75
CA THR A 13 3.71 7.11 4.27
C THR A 13 2.45 7.35 5.08
N ALA A 14 2.48 8.39 5.93
CA ALA A 14 1.29 8.84 6.67
C ALA A 14 0.24 9.53 5.76
N LYS A 15 0.60 9.85 4.52
CA LYS A 15 -0.29 10.53 3.57
C LYS A 15 -1.12 9.51 2.81
N PRO A 16 -2.39 9.78 2.56
CA PRO A 16 -3.23 8.90 1.74
C PRO A 16 -2.73 8.86 0.29
N GLN A 17 -3.09 7.80 -0.45
CA GLN A 17 -2.80 7.64 -1.89
C GLN A 17 -1.31 7.62 -2.22
N THR A 18 -0.55 6.96 -1.41
CA THR A 18 0.88 6.74 -1.65
C THR A 18 1.09 5.78 -2.82
N THR A 19 0.31 4.71 -2.90
CA THR A 19 0.36 3.72 -3.98
C THR A 19 -0.29 4.26 -5.24
N ARG A 20 0.44 4.26 -6.36
CA ARG A 20 -0.05 4.69 -7.68
C ARG A 20 -0.05 3.57 -8.71
N ASN A 21 0.84 2.62 -8.54
CA ASN A 21 0.99 1.47 -9.40
C ASN A 21 0.70 0.20 -8.61
N GLN A 22 0.32 -0.84 -9.30
CA GLN A 22 0.21 -2.15 -8.69
C GLN A 22 1.60 -2.65 -8.30
N ILE A 23 1.74 -3.10 -7.06
CA ILE A 23 2.97 -3.68 -6.54
C ILE A 23 2.64 -5.09 -6.06
N SER A 24 3.33 -6.09 -6.59
CA SER A 24 3.19 -7.47 -6.16
C SER A 24 4.23 -7.80 -5.10
N GLY A 25 3.77 -8.30 -3.96
CA GLY A 25 4.61 -8.88 -2.92
C GLY A 25 4.36 -10.38 -2.84
N ILE A 26 5.42 -11.18 -2.85
CA ILE A 26 5.36 -12.64 -2.88
C ILE A 26 5.84 -13.18 -1.55
N LEU A 27 4.94 -13.83 -0.82
CA LEU A 27 5.26 -14.57 0.40
C LEU A 27 5.30 -16.06 0.08
N SER A 28 6.48 -16.64 0.11
CA SER A 28 6.68 -18.08 -0.07
C SER A 28 6.87 -18.77 1.27
N GLU A 29 6.04 -19.75 1.57
CA GLU A 29 6.16 -20.64 2.72
C GLU A 29 6.12 -22.10 2.23
N PRO A 30 6.59 -23.08 3.01
CA PRO A 30 6.63 -24.49 2.56
C PRO A 30 5.29 -25.05 2.12
N SER A 31 4.17 -24.51 2.63
CA SER A 31 2.82 -25.01 2.35
C SER A 31 1.98 -24.12 1.44
N ALA A 32 2.43 -22.90 1.12
CA ALA A 32 1.66 -21.96 0.31
C ALA A 32 2.52 -20.83 -0.23
N GLN A 33 2.15 -20.33 -1.40
CA GLN A 33 2.68 -19.06 -1.93
C GLN A 33 1.55 -18.04 -2.03
N VAL A 34 1.67 -16.93 -1.32
CA VAL A 34 0.68 -15.85 -1.30
C VAL A 34 1.21 -14.67 -2.10
N ILE A 35 0.51 -14.29 -3.16
CA ILE A 35 0.86 -13.13 -3.97
C ILE A 35 -0.05 -11.98 -3.57
N PHE A 36 0.47 -11.03 -2.83
CA PHE A 36 -0.24 -9.80 -2.48
C PHE A 36 -0.13 -8.80 -3.61
N VAL A 37 -1.25 -8.29 -4.10
CA VAL A 37 -1.28 -7.22 -5.09
C VAL A 37 -1.76 -5.94 -4.40
N ASP A 38 -0.81 -5.05 -4.07
CA ASP A 38 -1.14 -3.72 -3.53
C ASP A 38 -1.71 -2.84 -4.64
N THR A 39 -2.82 -2.21 -4.35
CA THR A 39 -3.57 -1.38 -5.30
C THR A 39 -3.73 0.03 -4.78
N PRO A 40 -3.86 1.02 -5.68
CA PRO A 40 -4.25 2.36 -5.27
C PRO A 40 -5.56 2.35 -4.46
N GLY A 41 -5.63 3.19 -3.43
CA GLY A 41 -6.81 3.27 -2.57
C GLY A 41 -8.09 3.66 -3.32
N VAL A 42 -9.20 3.01 -2.99
CA VAL A 42 -10.52 3.16 -3.64
C VAL A 42 -11.34 4.27 -2.98
N HIS A 43 -10.73 5.40 -2.64
CA HIS A 43 -11.47 6.52 -2.05
C HIS A 43 -12.21 7.36 -3.08
N GLN A 44 -13.32 7.98 -2.65
CA GLN A 44 -14.05 8.94 -3.48
C GLN A 44 -13.24 10.21 -3.71
N LEU A 45 -12.45 10.23 -4.77
CA LEU A 45 -11.70 11.40 -5.16
C LEU A 45 -12.18 11.94 -6.51
N ARG A 46 -12.23 13.26 -6.61
CA ARG A 46 -12.61 13.94 -7.84
C ARG A 46 -11.42 14.05 -8.80
N GLY A 47 -11.63 13.77 -10.08
CA GLY A 47 -10.63 13.99 -11.15
C GLY A 47 -10.33 12.76 -12.02
N LYS A 48 -9.66 12.99 -13.15
CA LYS A 48 -9.34 11.94 -14.14
C LYS A 48 -8.38 10.90 -13.57
N MET A 49 -7.34 11.34 -12.84
CA MET A 49 -6.34 10.45 -12.24
C MET A 49 -6.99 9.44 -11.29
N ASN A 50 -7.93 9.90 -10.46
CA ASN A 50 -8.62 9.02 -9.52
C ASN A 50 -9.46 7.95 -10.19
N ARG A 51 -10.13 8.28 -11.29
CA ARG A 51 -10.87 7.28 -12.06
C ARG A 51 -9.96 6.19 -12.61
N MET A 52 -8.76 6.56 -13.08
CA MET A 52 -7.78 5.59 -13.56
C MET A 52 -7.25 4.70 -12.43
N LEU A 53 -6.96 5.28 -11.26
CA LEU A 53 -6.49 4.52 -10.08
C LEU A 53 -7.56 3.53 -9.58
N VAL A 54 -8.80 3.98 -9.47
CA VAL A 54 -9.93 3.12 -9.10
C VAL A 54 -10.12 2.00 -10.13
N GLN A 55 -10.07 2.32 -11.43
CA GLN A 55 -10.16 1.31 -12.48
C GLN A 55 -9.03 0.29 -12.41
N SER A 56 -7.81 0.72 -12.13
CA SER A 56 -6.65 -0.15 -11.92
C SER A 56 -6.84 -1.09 -10.73
N ALA A 57 -7.39 -0.59 -9.61
CA ALA A 57 -7.72 -1.41 -8.45
C ALA A 57 -8.77 -2.48 -8.80
N TRP A 58 -9.84 -2.11 -9.50
CA TRP A 58 -10.85 -3.08 -9.95
C TRP A 58 -10.29 -4.12 -10.92
N GLN A 59 -9.41 -3.72 -11.83
CA GLN A 59 -8.73 -4.68 -12.73
C GLN A 59 -7.86 -5.68 -11.96
N ALA A 60 -7.11 -5.21 -10.94
CA ALA A 60 -6.33 -6.10 -10.08
C ALA A 60 -7.22 -7.14 -9.36
N MET A 61 -8.40 -6.71 -8.91
CA MET A 61 -9.35 -7.62 -8.26
C MET A 61 -9.82 -8.75 -9.17
N HIS A 62 -9.96 -8.54 -10.48
CA HIS A 62 -10.47 -9.59 -11.39
C HIS A 62 -9.56 -10.82 -11.48
N GLY A 63 -8.26 -10.68 -11.24
CA GLY A 63 -7.29 -11.78 -11.30
C GLY A 63 -6.98 -12.43 -9.96
N ALA A 64 -7.58 -11.98 -8.85
CA ALA A 64 -7.26 -12.47 -7.51
C ALA A 64 -8.17 -13.63 -7.09
N ASP A 65 -7.66 -14.56 -6.29
CA ASP A 65 -8.44 -15.67 -5.71
C ASP A 65 -9.19 -15.24 -4.44
N LEU A 66 -8.72 -14.16 -3.77
CA LEU A 66 -9.31 -13.62 -2.56
C LEU A 66 -9.20 -12.09 -2.58
N VAL A 67 -10.21 -11.43 -2.05
CA VAL A 67 -10.23 -9.97 -1.89
C VAL A 67 -9.94 -9.61 -0.44
N LEU A 68 -8.91 -8.77 -0.24
CA LEU A 68 -8.57 -8.21 1.07
C LEU A 68 -8.90 -6.72 1.09
N VAL A 69 -9.92 -6.35 1.86
CA VAL A 69 -10.30 -4.95 2.12
C VAL A 69 -9.55 -4.46 3.35
N VAL A 70 -8.80 -3.36 3.23
CA VAL A 70 -8.06 -2.77 4.35
C VAL A 70 -8.71 -1.46 4.77
N LEU A 71 -9.14 -1.38 6.02
CA LEU A 71 -9.84 -0.24 6.60
C LEU A 71 -9.01 0.40 7.72
N ASP A 72 -9.06 1.73 7.82
CA ASP A 72 -8.40 2.48 8.90
C ASP A 72 -9.33 2.56 10.13
N GLY A 73 -9.14 1.65 11.08
CA GLY A 73 -9.97 1.58 12.28
C GLY A 73 -9.88 2.82 13.18
N ASP A 74 -8.70 3.47 13.26
CA ASP A 74 -8.53 4.70 14.05
C ASP A 74 -9.33 5.86 13.46
N ALA A 75 -9.27 6.01 12.12
CA ALA A 75 -10.03 7.05 11.43
C ALA A 75 -11.55 6.91 11.66
N TYR A 76 -12.06 5.69 11.58
CA TYR A 76 -13.50 5.44 11.74
C TYR A 76 -13.97 5.57 13.19
N LEU A 77 -13.15 5.25 14.18
CA LEU A 77 -13.50 5.52 15.58
C LEU A 77 -13.50 7.00 15.93
N ARG A 78 -12.63 7.78 15.32
CA ARG A 78 -12.61 9.24 15.53
C ARG A 78 -13.73 9.96 14.76
N HIS A 79 -14.09 9.43 13.62
CA HIS A 79 -15.06 10.02 12.69
C HIS A 79 -16.01 8.94 12.15
N PRO A 80 -16.99 8.49 12.95
CA PRO A 80 -17.91 7.41 12.53
C PRO A 80 -18.71 7.74 11.26
N ASP A 81 -19.00 9.02 11.02
CA ASP A 81 -19.69 9.52 9.83
C ASP A 81 -18.93 9.28 8.51
N ILE A 82 -17.60 9.08 8.61
CA ILE A 82 -16.77 8.78 7.44
C ILE A 82 -16.96 7.34 6.99
N LEU A 83 -17.22 6.42 7.92
CA LEU A 83 -17.35 5.00 7.62
C LEU A 83 -18.42 4.75 6.57
N ASP A 84 -19.63 5.25 6.75
CA ASP A 84 -20.73 5.03 5.82
C ASP A 84 -20.43 5.58 4.43
N ARG A 85 -19.82 6.76 4.38
CA ARG A 85 -19.40 7.38 3.11
C ARG A 85 -18.30 6.58 2.40
N ASP A 86 -17.32 6.07 3.14
CA ASP A 86 -16.18 5.37 2.57
C ASP A 86 -16.55 3.91 2.23
N LEU A 87 -17.49 3.32 2.97
CA LEU A 87 -18.01 1.98 2.67
C LEU A 87 -18.96 1.97 1.47
N GLU A 88 -19.72 3.02 1.20
CA GLU A 88 -20.73 3.01 0.14
C GLU A 88 -20.20 2.54 -1.23
N PRO A 89 -19.03 2.98 -1.72
CA PRO A 89 -18.49 2.47 -2.98
C PRO A 89 -18.08 1.00 -2.92
N LEU A 90 -17.68 0.52 -1.73
CA LEU A 90 -17.22 -0.84 -1.51
C LEU A 90 -18.38 -1.80 -1.22
N LEU A 91 -19.47 -1.31 -0.61
CA LEU A 91 -20.62 -2.13 -0.22
C LEU A 91 -21.16 -2.95 -1.40
N ARG A 92 -21.36 -2.30 -2.54
CA ARG A 92 -21.89 -2.97 -3.74
C ARG A 92 -20.91 -3.96 -4.34
N ALA A 93 -19.64 -3.59 -4.38
CA ALA A 93 -18.60 -4.42 -4.95
C ALA A 93 -18.35 -5.68 -4.13
N VAL A 94 -18.27 -5.53 -2.80
CA VAL A 94 -18.09 -6.66 -1.89
C VAL A 94 -19.34 -7.53 -1.79
N ALA A 95 -20.54 -6.94 -1.84
CA ALA A 95 -21.79 -7.69 -1.82
C ALA A 95 -22.02 -8.55 -3.10
N GLN A 96 -21.44 -8.15 -4.21
CA GLN A 96 -21.49 -8.90 -5.49
C GLN A 96 -20.32 -9.87 -5.65
N GLU A 97 -19.37 -9.86 -4.71
CA GLU A 97 -18.18 -10.69 -4.76
C GLU A 97 -18.52 -12.14 -4.41
N THR A 98 -18.13 -13.06 -5.29
CA THR A 98 -18.35 -14.51 -5.10
C THR A 98 -17.13 -15.20 -4.51
N ARG A 99 -15.98 -14.56 -4.56
CA ARG A 99 -14.72 -15.05 -3.97
C ARG A 99 -14.70 -14.78 -2.47
N PRO A 100 -13.82 -15.47 -1.72
CA PRO A 100 -13.62 -15.16 -0.31
C PRO A 100 -13.20 -13.68 -0.11
N VAL A 101 -13.84 -13.02 0.85
CA VAL A 101 -13.51 -11.65 1.25
C VAL A 101 -13.03 -11.65 2.69
N ALA A 102 -11.85 -11.05 2.90
CA ALA A 102 -11.34 -10.70 4.21
C ALA A 102 -11.37 -9.17 4.39
N VAL A 103 -11.73 -8.72 5.58
CA VAL A 103 -11.67 -7.30 5.95
C VAL A 103 -10.66 -7.13 7.07
N ALA A 104 -9.57 -6.45 6.80
CA ALA A 104 -8.57 -6.09 7.80
C ALA A 104 -8.90 -4.71 8.39
N LEU A 105 -9.42 -4.67 9.61
CA LEU A 105 -9.58 -3.45 10.38
C LEU A 105 -8.24 -3.11 11.03
N ASN A 106 -7.47 -2.24 10.33
CA ASN A 106 -6.08 -1.94 10.66
C ASN A 106 -5.94 -0.82 11.70
N LYS A 107 -4.74 -0.70 12.26
CA LYS A 107 -4.31 0.27 13.26
C LYS A 107 -4.92 0.05 14.65
N VAL A 108 -5.16 -1.22 15.02
CA VAL A 108 -5.69 -1.54 16.35
C VAL A 108 -4.71 -1.24 17.49
N ASP A 109 -3.44 -1.05 17.17
CA ASP A 109 -2.40 -0.57 18.09
C ASP A 109 -2.66 0.84 18.65
N LEU A 110 -3.44 1.66 17.94
CA LEU A 110 -3.81 3.00 18.38
C LEU A 110 -4.97 3.03 19.41
N PHE A 111 -5.59 1.87 19.70
CA PHE A 111 -6.69 1.78 20.63
C PHE A 111 -6.21 1.38 22.02
N HIS A 112 -6.23 2.33 22.97
CA HIS A 112 -5.96 2.04 24.38
C HIS A 112 -7.01 1.10 24.99
N ASP A 113 -8.27 1.27 24.63
CA ASP A 113 -9.37 0.41 25.01
C ASP A 113 -9.89 -0.36 23.79
N LYS A 114 -9.56 -1.64 23.74
CA LYS A 114 -9.95 -2.52 22.62
C LYS A 114 -11.46 -2.82 22.59
N SER A 115 -12.21 -2.59 23.69
CA SER A 115 -13.66 -2.76 23.68
C SER A 115 -14.36 -1.78 22.74
N ARG A 116 -13.75 -0.64 22.45
CA ARG A 116 -14.25 0.37 21.51
C ARG A 116 -14.32 -0.12 20.06
N ILE A 117 -13.61 -1.20 19.74
CA ILE A 117 -13.66 -1.81 18.40
C ILE A 117 -14.96 -2.58 18.19
N LEU A 118 -15.58 -3.10 19.25
CA LEU A 118 -16.73 -4.02 19.15
C LEU A 118 -17.92 -3.44 18.35
N PRO A 119 -18.37 -2.19 18.59
CA PRO A 119 -19.45 -1.61 17.78
C PRO A 119 -19.08 -1.50 16.29
N LEU A 120 -17.82 -1.18 16.01
CA LEU A 120 -17.34 -1.08 14.63
C LEU A 120 -17.28 -2.45 13.94
N LEU A 121 -16.85 -3.49 14.64
CA LEU A 121 -16.88 -4.86 14.13
C LEU A 121 -18.30 -5.33 13.86
N GLN A 122 -19.25 -5.00 14.74
CA GLN A 122 -20.66 -5.32 14.55
C GLN A 122 -21.20 -4.62 13.30
N GLN A 123 -20.96 -3.32 13.13
CA GLN A 123 -21.40 -2.55 11.96
C GLN A 123 -20.83 -3.11 10.66
N LEU A 124 -19.54 -3.48 10.66
CA LEU A 124 -18.91 -4.09 9.49
C LEU A 124 -19.48 -5.47 9.18
N HIS A 125 -19.78 -6.28 10.20
CA HIS A 125 -20.39 -7.59 10.02
C HIS A 125 -21.82 -7.49 9.49
N GLU A 126 -22.59 -6.50 9.93
CA GLU A 126 -23.94 -6.21 9.41
C GLU A 126 -23.87 -5.74 7.95
N ALA A 127 -22.87 -4.93 7.60
CA ALA A 127 -22.65 -4.44 6.23
C ALA A 127 -22.18 -5.55 5.26
N TRP A 128 -21.33 -6.47 5.75
CA TRP A 128 -20.73 -7.56 4.96
C TRP A 128 -20.81 -8.91 5.68
N PRO A 129 -22.00 -9.53 5.77
CA PRO A 129 -22.20 -10.75 6.54
C PRO A 129 -21.42 -11.96 6.01
N ASN A 130 -20.99 -11.93 4.76
CA ASN A 130 -20.21 -13.00 4.12
C ASN A 130 -18.68 -12.74 4.18
N ALA A 131 -18.25 -11.62 4.71
CA ALA A 131 -16.82 -11.32 4.87
C ALA A 131 -16.33 -11.68 6.26
N GLU A 132 -15.08 -12.18 6.34
CA GLU A 132 -14.43 -12.40 7.63
C GLU A 132 -13.64 -11.15 8.04
N ILE A 133 -13.85 -10.68 9.28
CA ILE A 133 -13.27 -9.42 9.74
C ILE A 133 -12.15 -9.69 10.74
N PHE A 134 -10.98 -9.11 10.49
CA PHE A 134 -9.78 -9.26 11.29
C PHE A 134 -9.33 -7.91 11.84
N PRO A 135 -9.42 -7.70 13.16
CA PRO A 135 -8.75 -6.59 13.82
C PRO A 135 -7.23 -6.81 13.74
N VAL A 136 -6.50 -5.89 13.13
CA VAL A 136 -5.06 -6.05 12.91
C VAL A 136 -4.29 -4.75 13.16
N SER A 137 -3.01 -4.88 13.46
CA SER A 137 -2.03 -3.81 13.31
C SER A 137 -0.95 -4.25 12.34
N ALA A 138 -0.93 -3.66 11.17
CA ALA A 138 0.15 -3.90 10.19
C ALA A 138 1.51 -3.36 10.68
N LEU A 139 1.50 -2.44 11.66
CA LEU A 139 2.71 -1.87 12.25
C LEU A 139 3.35 -2.84 13.26
N THR A 140 2.55 -3.40 14.16
CA THR A 140 3.04 -4.25 15.26
C THR A 140 3.00 -5.74 14.97
N GLY A 141 2.26 -6.16 13.92
CA GLY A 141 2.02 -7.56 13.59
C GLY A 141 0.81 -8.17 14.33
N GLU A 142 0.17 -7.43 15.24
CA GLU A 142 -1.00 -7.93 15.98
C GLU A 142 -2.13 -8.32 15.01
N GLY A 143 -2.73 -9.51 15.21
CA GLY A 143 -3.84 -10.01 14.40
C GLY A 143 -3.47 -10.49 13.00
N LEU A 144 -2.22 -10.33 12.56
CA LEU A 144 -1.78 -10.75 11.23
C LEU A 144 -1.74 -12.29 11.05
N PRO A 145 -1.29 -13.12 12.03
CA PRO A 145 -1.26 -14.56 11.85
C PRO A 145 -2.64 -15.20 11.57
N PRO A 146 -3.73 -14.87 12.29
CA PRO A 146 -5.07 -15.35 11.93
C PRO A 146 -5.52 -14.95 10.52
N LEU A 147 -5.26 -13.71 10.10
CA LEU A 147 -5.57 -13.23 8.75
C LEU A 147 -4.79 -14.02 7.69
N LEU A 148 -3.49 -14.25 7.90
CA LEU A 148 -2.68 -15.04 6.96
C LEU A 148 -3.18 -16.48 6.86
N ASN A 149 -3.53 -17.11 7.98
CA ASN A 149 -4.08 -18.47 8.00
C ASN A 149 -5.42 -18.53 7.25
N PHE A 150 -6.29 -17.53 7.42
CA PHE A 150 -7.52 -17.42 6.67
C PHE A 150 -7.27 -17.32 5.15
N ILE A 151 -6.30 -16.51 4.74
CA ILE A 151 -5.91 -16.37 3.33
C ILE A 151 -5.42 -17.71 2.80
N LYS A 152 -4.43 -18.32 3.44
CA LYS A 152 -3.85 -19.61 3.00
C LYS A 152 -4.88 -20.72 2.87
N ALA A 153 -5.84 -20.80 3.79
CA ALA A 153 -6.88 -21.82 3.76
C ALA A 153 -7.88 -21.68 2.59
N ARG A 154 -7.85 -20.54 1.88
CA ARG A 154 -8.78 -20.22 0.79
C ARG A 154 -8.10 -20.07 -0.56
N LEU A 155 -6.78 -20.20 -0.61
CA LEU A 155 -6.06 -20.25 -1.87
C LEU A 155 -6.32 -21.57 -2.59
N PRO A 156 -6.39 -21.58 -3.94
CA PRO A 156 -6.49 -22.79 -4.71
C PRO A 156 -5.20 -23.62 -4.60
N GLU A 157 -5.34 -24.93 -4.70
CA GLU A 157 -4.19 -25.83 -4.85
C GLU A 157 -3.59 -25.64 -6.24
N ALA A 158 -2.36 -25.13 -6.29
CA ALA A 158 -1.63 -24.87 -7.52
C ALA A 158 -0.11 -24.96 -7.27
N PRO A 159 0.70 -25.19 -8.30
CA PRO A 159 2.14 -25.05 -8.20
C PRO A 159 2.53 -23.61 -7.82
N ALA A 160 3.67 -23.45 -7.12
CA ALA A 160 4.25 -22.14 -6.88
C ALA A 160 4.51 -21.43 -8.22
N GLN A 161 4.12 -20.16 -8.31
CA GLN A 161 4.23 -19.38 -9.55
C GLN A 161 5.59 -18.67 -9.65
N PHE A 162 6.26 -18.47 -8.52
CA PHE A 162 7.52 -17.74 -8.44
C PHE A 162 8.55 -18.52 -7.63
N PRO A 163 9.86 -18.30 -7.84
CA PRO A 163 10.93 -18.81 -6.99
C PRO A 163 10.71 -18.44 -5.52
N GLU A 164 11.19 -19.31 -4.61
CA GLU A 164 10.97 -19.13 -3.16
C GLU A 164 11.63 -17.85 -2.60
N ASP A 165 12.73 -17.43 -3.19
CA ASP A 165 13.51 -16.25 -2.81
C ASP A 165 13.02 -14.94 -3.45
N GLN A 166 12.06 -15.05 -4.38
CA GLN A 166 11.53 -13.86 -5.06
C GLN A 166 10.48 -13.15 -4.20
N LEU A 167 10.80 -11.93 -3.73
CA LEU A 167 9.90 -11.12 -2.91
C LEU A 167 8.92 -10.26 -3.71
N SER A 168 9.23 -9.95 -4.98
CA SER A 168 8.40 -9.09 -5.82
C SER A 168 8.63 -9.34 -7.30
N THR A 169 7.66 -8.97 -8.13
CA THR A 169 7.82 -8.93 -9.59
C THR A 169 8.26 -7.56 -10.09
N VAL A 170 8.38 -6.60 -9.19
CA VAL A 170 8.68 -5.20 -9.54
C VAL A 170 10.18 -5.05 -9.81
N PRO A 171 10.59 -4.42 -10.94
CA PRO A 171 11.99 -4.19 -11.23
C PRO A 171 12.68 -3.33 -10.16
N LEU A 172 13.96 -3.62 -9.86
CA LEU A 172 14.74 -2.87 -8.87
C LEU A 172 14.78 -1.36 -9.15
N ARG A 173 14.89 -0.96 -10.42
CA ARG A 173 14.83 0.46 -10.83
C ARG A 173 13.52 1.13 -10.40
N PHE A 174 12.40 0.43 -10.52
CA PHE A 174 11.12 0.96 -10.07
C PHE A 174 11.07 1.06 -8.55
N MET A 175 11.55 0.06 -7.82
CA MET A 175 11.61 0.10 -6.36
C MET A 175 12.46 1.27 -5.86
N ALA A 176 13.62 1.51 -6.48
CA ALA A 176 14.47 2.66 -6.16
C ALA A 176 13.73 3.99 -6.40
N ALA A 177 13.02 4.13 -7.53
CA ALA A 177 12.20 5.31 -7.79
C ALA A 177 11.10 5.51 -6.73
N GLU A 178 10.45 4.42 -6.30
CA GLU A 178 9.42 4.46 -5.25
C GLU A 178 10.01 4.84 -3.88
N ILE A 179 11.19 4.34 -3.52
CA ILE A 179 11.89 4.73 -2.28
C ILE A 179 12.18 6.24 -2.28
N ILE A 180 12.71 6.78 -3.37
CA ILE A 180 12.94 8.22 -3.52
C ILE A 180 11.60 8.97 -3.44
N ARG A 181 10.55 8.47 -4.08
CA ARG A 181 9.21 9.05 -4.03
C ARG A 181 8.63 9.04 -2.61
N GLU A 182 8.89 8.01 -1.81
CA GLU A 182 8.52 7.99 -0.38
C GLU A 182 9.18 9.15 0.38
N LYS A 183 10.49 9.37 0.18
CA LYS A 183 11.19 10.47 0.84
C LYS A 183 10.65 11.83 0.39
N LEU A 184 10.28 11.98 -0.88
CA LEU A 184 9.56 13.14 -1.37
C LEU A 184 8.21 13.33 -0.65
N PHE A 185 7.43 12.26 -0.51
CA PHE A 185 6.15 12.31 0.19
C PHE A 185 6.29 12.71 1.66
N ILE A 186 7.33 12.25 2.34
CA ILE A 186 7.61 12.61 3.74
C ILE A 186 8.06 14.07 3.84
N SER A 187 8.95 14.52 2.97
CA SER A 187 9.62 15.82 3.04
C SER A 187 8.75 16.97 2.53
N LEU A 188 7.99 16.74 1.45
CA LEU A 188 7.16 17.78 0.84
C LEU A 188 5.84 17.95 1.59
N LYS A 189 5.33 19.18 1.64
CA LYS A 189 4.08 19.53 2.34
C LYS A 189 2.92 19.72 1.37
N GLN A 190 1.70 19.70 1.91
CA GLN A 190 0.45 19.95 1.19
C GLN A 190 0.29 19.03 -0.03
N GLU A 191 -0.10 19.58 -1.18
CA GLU A 191 -0.36 18.85 -2.42
C GLU A 191 0.88 18.54 -3.28
N LEU A 192 2.04 19.11 -2.95
CA LEU A 192 3.26 18.96 -3.76
C LEU A 192 3.64 17.49 -4.04
N PRO A 193 3.60 16.57 -3.04
CA PRO A 193 3.94 15.18 -3.28
C PRO A 193 3.09 14.53 -4.40
N TYR A 194 1.83 14.93 -4.51
CA TYR A 194 0.91 14.36 -5.49
C TYR A 194 1.19 14.79 -6.93
N TYR A 195 1.91 15.90 -7.10
CA TYR A 195 2.32 16.43 -8.41
C TYR A 195 3.77 16.12 -8.76
N THR A 196 4.41 15.23 -8.01
CA THR A 196 5.78 14.79 -8.30
C THR A 196 5.79 13.35 -8.79
N ALA A 197 6.73 13.04 -9.68
CA ALA A 197 7.07 11.68 -10.10
C ALA A 197 8.59 11.54 -10.09
N VAL A 198 9.08 10.31 -9.96
CA VAL A 198 10.50 9.98 -9.97
C VAL A 198 10.77 9.06 -11.14
N GLY A 199 11.75 9.39 -11.96
CA GLY A 199 12.29 8.55 -13.01
C GLY A 199 13.75 8.19 -12.71
N ILE A 200 14.17 6.98 -13.05
CA ILE A 200 15.58 6.57 -13.01
C ILE A 200 16.13 6.66 -14.42
N GLU A 201 17.06 7.60 -14.62
CA GLU A 201 17.71 7.80 -15.93
C GLU A 201 18.92 6.91 -16.09
N ASP A 202 19.77 6.81 -15.05
CA ASP A 202 20.94 5.97 -15.09
C ASP A 202 21.03 5.05 -13.88
N TRP A 203 21.54 3.84 -14.12
CA TRP A 203 21.72 2.79 -13.13
C TRP A 203 22.97 2.00 -13.49
N THR A 204 24.04 2.25 -12.76
CA THR A 204 25.32 1.61 -13.00
C THR A 204 25.67 0.70 -11.83
N GLU A 205 25.74 -0.60 -12.06
CA GLU A 205 26.19 -1.54 -11.05
C GLU A 205 27.71 -1.56 -11.02
N ASP A 206 28.32 -1.13 -9.91
CA ASP A 206 29.75 -1.23 -9.70
C ASP A 206 30.05 -2.44 -8.79
N ALA A 207 30.37 -3.54 -9.45
CA ALA A 207 30.69 -4.80 -8.74
C ALA A 207 31.96 -4.69 -7.87
N ALA A 208 32.84 -3.70 -8.11
CA ALA A 208 34.08 -3.54 -7.35
C ALA A 208 33.86 -2.84 -6.01
N SER A 209 32.96 -1.85 -5.96
CA SER A 209 32.66 -1.09 -4.74
C SER A 209 31.48 -1.64 -3.95
N GLY A 210 30.67 -2.51 -4.56
CA GLY A 210 29.37 -2.95 -4.00
C GLY A 210 28.33 -1.85 -3.91
N LEU A 211 28.58 -0.69 -4.54
CA LEU A 211 27.67 0.45 -4.61
C LEU A 211 27.01 0.49 -5.98
N THR A 212 25.77 0.92 -6.01
CA THR A 212 25.04 1.17 -7.26
C THR A 212 24.68 2.66 -7.34
N PRO A 213 25.50 3.47 -8.05
CA PRO A 213 25.12 4.86 -8.32
C PRO A 213 23.84 4.93 -9.14
N ILE A 214 22.89 5.73 -8.67
CA ILE A 214 21.59 5.90 -9.30
C ILE A 214 21.39 7.38 -9.64
N HIS A 215 21.17 7.68 -10.93
CA HIS A 215 20.76 9.01 -11.36
C HIS A 215 19.24 9.07 -11.48
N ALA A 216 18.60 9.77 -10.55
CA ALA A 216 17.16 9.92 -10.50
C ALA A 216 16.72 11.34 -10.86
N VAL A 217 15.66 11.45 -11.64
CA VAL A 217 15.05 12.73 -12.02
C VAL A 217 13.69 12.87 -11.35
N ILE A 218 13.50 14.00 -10.67
CA ILE A 218 12.23 14.36 -10.05
C ILE A 218 11.46 15.26 -11.01
N HIS A 219 10.36 14.77 -11.51
CA HIS A 219 9.43 15.51 -12.35
C HIS A 219 8.42 16.26 -11.50
N ALA A 220 8.24 17.56 -11.72
CA ALA A 220 7.22 18.39 -11.08
C ALA A 220 6.14 18.77 -12.09
N GLY A 221 4.88 18.61 -11.72
CA GLY A 221 3.74 18.83 -12.62
C GLY A 221 3.51 20.29 -13.04
N ARG A 222 4.15 21.26 -12.34
CA ARG A 222 4.08 22.70 -12.66
C ARG A 222 5.42 23.38 -12.36
N ALA A 223 5.74 24.45 -13.10
CA ALA A 223 7.00 25.17 -12.93
C ALA A 223 7.21 25.77 -11.53
N ASN A 224 6.16 26.26 -10.89
CA ASN A 224 6.23 26.77 -9.52
C ASN A 224 6.47 25.67 -8.48
N HIS A 225 6.11 24.41 -8.77
CA HIS A 225 6.36 23.27 -7.88
C HIS A 225 7.83 22.87 -7.86
N GLN A 226 8.58 23.14 -8.93
CA GLN A 226 10.00 22.81 -9.03
C GLN A 226 10.83 23.57 -7.96
N GLY A 227 10.62 24.87 -7.84
CA GLY A 227 11.30 25.68 -6.82
C GLY A 227 10.95 25.24 -5.38
N MET A 228 9.70 24.85 -5.14
CA MET A 228 9.28 24.34 -3.83
C MET A 228 9.85 22.97 -3.52
N ALA A 229 10.00 22.08 -4.50
CA ALA A 229 10.58 20.75 -4.34
C ALA A 229 12.10 20.82 -4.08
N LEU A 230 12.79 21.79 -4.65
CA LEU A 230 14.22 22.03 -4.40
C LEU A 230 14.45 22.62 -3.00
N GLY A 231 13.53 23.45 -2.51
CA GLY A 231 13.69 24.21 -1.27
C GLY A 231 14.74 25.30 -1.36
N PRO A 232 14.91 26.11 -0.30
CA PRO A 232 15.93 27.15 -0.25
C PRO A 232 17.33 26.55 -0.46
N ALA A 233 18.08 27.08 -1.42
CA ALA A 233 19.44 26.62 -1.78
C ALA A 233 19.58 25.09 -2.04
N GLY A 234 18.50 24.42 -2.44
CA GLY A 234 18.53 22.98 -2.71
C GLY A 234 18.53 22.08 -1.46
N GLN A 235 18.29 22.63 -0.28
CA GLN A 235 18.36 21.88 1.00
C GLN A 235 17.39 20.71 1.05
N GLN A 236 16.18 20.86 0.49
CA GLN A 236 15.20 19.77 0.45
C GLN A 236 15.65 18.63 -0.44
N ARG A 237 16.22 18.91 -1.61
CA ARG A 237 16.80 17.91 -2.50
C ARG A 237 17.91 17.15 -1.80
N ASN A 238 18.87 17.83 -1.18
CA ASN A 238 19.99 17.18 -0.49
C ASN A 238 19.51 16.31 0.68
N GLY A 239 18.48 16.74 1.42
CA GLY A 239 17.86 15.94 2.47
C GLY A 239 17.17 14.66 1.94
N ILE A 240 16.55 14.72 0.76
CA ILE A 240 15.92 13.57 0.11
C ILE A 240 16.98 12.59 -0.40
N GLU A 241 18.04 13.08 -1.05
CA GLU A 241 19.18 12.29 -1.50
C GLU A 241 19.82 11.52 -0.33
N HIS A 242 20.12 12.22 0.77
CA HIS A 242 20.70 11.60 1.95
C HIS A 242 19.77 10.54 2.58
N ALA A 243 18.47 10.83 2.70
CA ALA A 243 17.50 9.89 3.24
C ALA A 243 17.28 8.66 2.35
N ALA A 244 17.48 8.78 1.03
CA ALA A 244 17.37 7.68 0.09
C ALA A 244 18.61 6.76 0.09
N GLN A 245 19.78 7.28 0.47
CA GLN A 245 21.02 6.49 0.58
C GLN A 245 21.02 5.54 1.81
N ILE A 246 20.15 5.77 2.78
CA ILE A 246 20.06 4.96 4.02
C ILE A 246 19.14 3.74 3.83
N CYS A 247 18.51 3.61 2.71
CA CYS A 247 17.67 2.48 2.34
C CYS A 247 18.45 1.54 1.44
#